data_12a7f8f740f4647be96043324542a483
#
_entry.id   12a7f8f740f4647be96043324542a483
#
_cell.length_a   1.000
_cell.length_b   1.000
_cell.length_c   1.000
_cell.angle_alpha   90.00
_cell.angle_beta   90.00
_cell.angle_gamma   90.00
#
_symmetry.space_group_name_H-M   'P 1'
#
loop_
_entity.id
_entity.type
_entity.pdbx_description
1 polymer ?
#
loop_
_entity_poly.entity_id
_entity_poly.type
_entity_poly.pdbx_seq_one_letter_code
_entity_poly.pdbx_strand_id
1 'polypeptide(L)'
;MRPFERLRVEAAGGSACTRQMSARPKKSRRDCKSRLRPSSRPDRQYNRHDMATEVKLDAIIEALEMTDGSFSSYLDVETGEVHSIAEEEFDLAEDPQTIIEDLPDWQREAVKLARSVQEQEGKRFLALPDKFDVHEWAIMARFSETLKDAQMRNDFRGGIRGAGAFRLFKHLLTEYNLWDAWNRFKQVELRQMAIEWCEENDITFRQA
;
A
#
# COMPACT_ATOMS: atom_id res chain seq x y z
N MET A 1 -14.03 52.16 44.74
CA MET A 1 -14.45 52.10 46.16
C MET A 1 -14.89 50.68 46.49
N ARG A 2 -14.06 50.09 47.29
CA ARG A 2 -14.25 48.99 48.22
C ARG A 2 -14.73 47.61 47.72
N PRO A 3 -14.17 46.63 48.44
CA PRO A 3 -13.89 45.25 48.00
C PRO A 3 -14.65 44.22 48.91
N PHE A 4 -14.20 42.98 48.85
CA PHE A 4 -14.49 41.85 49.74
C PHE A 4 -15.74 41.03 49.38
N GLU A 5 -15.78 39.72 49.45
CA GLU A 5 -15.22 38.85 50.50
C GLU A 5 -15.10 37.43 50.05
N ARG A 6 -14.11 36.75 50.59
CA ARG A 6 -13.89 35.30 50.50
C ARG A 6 -14.92 34.57 51.37
N LEU A 7 -15.44 33.47 50.89
CA LEU A 7 -15.90 32.40 51.76
C LEU A 7 -15.31 31.08 51.34
N ARG A 8 -14.48 30.58 52.23
CA ARG A 8 -13.97 29.22 52.30
C ARG A 8 -15.06 28.37 52.93
N VAL A 9 -15.38 27.19 52.33
CA VAL A 9 -16.02 26.10 53.07
C VAL A 9 -15.29 24.83 52.72
N GLU A 10 -14.81 24.18 53.78
CA GLU A 10 -14.07 22.93 53.77
C GLU A 10 -15.00 21.70 53.66
N ALA A 11 -14.47 20.71 53.02
CA ALA A 11 -14.49 19.27 53.29
C ALA A 11 -15.79 18.55 53.76
N ALA A 12 -16.21 17.59 52.96
CA ALA A 12 -16.63 16.29 53.51
C ALA A 12 -16.53 15.20 52.44
N GLY A 13 -15.91 14.09 52.82
CA GLY A 13 -15.52 12.96 51.99
C GLY A 13 -16.69 12.19 51.38
N GLY A 14 -16.40 11.65 50.21
CA GLY A 14 -17.26 10.72 49.51
C GLY A 14 -16.39 9.74 48.71
N SER A 15 -16.34 8.52 49.21
CA SER A 15 -15.64 7.37 48.63
C SER A 15 -16.03 7.16 47.18
N ALA A 16 -15.13 7.43 46.25
CA ALA A 16 -15.33 7.15 44.84
C ALA A 16 -14.78 5.78 44.52
N CYS A 17 -15.70 4.89 44.21
CA CYS A 17 -15.46 3.57 43.61
C CYS A 17 -14.70 3.72 42.30
N THR A 18 -13.41 3.39 42.32
CA THR A 18 -12.53 3.43 41.16
C THR A 18 -12.88 2.27 40.22
N ARG A 19 -13.70 2.55 39.23
CA ARG A 19 -13.92 1.64 38.09
C ARG A 19 -12.66 1.69 37.23
N GLN A 20 -11.79 0.70 37.41
CA GLN A 20 -10.67 0.45 36.50
C GLN A 20 -11.23 0.12 35.10
N MET A 21 -11.28 1.13 34.26
CA MET A 21 -11.38 0.91 32.82
C MET A 21 -9.99 0.44 32.37
N SER A 22 -9.86 -0.87 32.14
CA SER A 22 -8.68 -1.43 31.47
C SER A 22 -8.61 -0.85 30.06
N ALA A 23 -7.71 0.10 29.88
CA ALA A 23 -7.34 0.59 28.58
C ALA A 23 -6.67 -0.57 27.81
N ARG A 24 -7.32 -1.05 26.76
CA ARG A 24 -6.68 -1.92 25.78
C ARG A 24 -5.45 -1.20 25.24
N PRO A 25 -4.28 -1.84 25.21
CA PRO A 25 -3.11 -1.24 24.60
C PRO A 25 -3.39 -1.03 23.12
N LYS A 26 -3.35 0.22 22.68
CA LYS A 26 -3.30 0.57 21.26
C LYS A 26 -2.05 -0.10 20.69
N LYS A 27 -2.21 -1.14 19.90
CA LYS A 27 -1.12 -1.74 19.13
C LYS A 27 -0.42 -0.60 18.36
N SER A 28 0.79 -0.34 18.74
CA SER A 28 1.64 0.67 18.12
C SER A 28 1.87 0.24 16.66
N ARG A 29 1.54 1.12 15.72
CA ARG A 29 1.82 0.98 14.28
C ARG A 29 3.33 0.85 13.95
N ARG A 30 4.18 0.61 14.95
CA ARG A 30 5.63 0.51 14.77
C ARG A 30 6.15 -0.91 14.59
N ASP A 31 5.34 -1.93 14.83
CA ASP A 31 5.82 -3.33 14.74
C ASP A 31 5.78 -3.92 13.34
N CYS A 32 5.18 -3.22 12.37
CA CYS A 32 5.21 -3.65 10.96
C CYS A 32 6.53 -3.32 10.24
N LYS A 33 7.47 -2.58 10.88
CA LYS A 33 8.75 -2.18 10.28
C LYS A 33 9.91 -3.14 10.54
N SER A 34 9.71 -4.23 11.26
CA SER A 34 10.79 -5.17 11.62
C SER A 34 10.77 -6.49 10.85
N ARG A 35 9.97 -6.62 9.80
CA ARG A 35 10.25 -7.65 8.79
C ARG A 35 11.38 -7.16 7.90
N LEU A 36 12.58 -7.13 8.47
CA LEU A 36 13.83 -7.11 7.73
C LEU A 36 13.73 -8.20 6.65
N ARG A 37 13.68 -7.78 5.40
CA ARG A 37 13.94 -8.69 4.27
C ARG A 37 15.26 -9.38 4.58
N PRO A 38 15.32 -10.71 4.67
CA PRO A 38 16.60 -11.38 4.75
C PRO A 38 17.32 -11.10 3.44
N SER A 39 18.44 -10.35 3.50
CA SER A 39 19.34 -10.06 2.39
C SER A 39 20.22 -11.27 2.01
N SER A 40 19.72 -12.47 2.21
CA SER A 40 20.37 -13.71 1.79
C SER A 40 19.37 -14.51 0.97
N ARG A 41 19.53 -14.43 -0.35
CA ARG A 41 18.88 -15.34 -1.30
C ARG A 41 19.13 -16.77 -0.82
N PRO A 42 18.10 -17.57 -0.48
CA PRO A 42 18.29 -18.99 -0.44
C PRO A 42 18.57 -19.46 -1.87
N ASP A 43 19.61 -20.25 -2.07
CA ASP A 43 19.84 -20.98 -3.32
C ASP A 43 18.60 -21.79 -3.67
N ARG A 44 17.74 -21.23 -4.51
CA ARG A 44 16.57 -21.91 -5.03
C ARG A 44 16.87 -22.40 -6.44
N GLN A 45 17.39 -23.60 -6.51
CA GLN A 45 17.20 -24.43 -7.69
C GLN A 45 15.72 -24.86 -7.75
N TYR A 46 14.84 -23.92 -8.11
CA TYR A 46 13.55 -24.28 -8.66
C TYR A 46 13.80 -24.69 -10.10
N ASN A 47 13.36 -25.88 -10.47
CA ASN A 47 13.45 -26.41 -11.84
C ASN A 47 12.52 -25.57 -12.74
N ARG A 48 13.04 -24.42 -13.23
CA ARG A 48 12.32 -23.33 -13.92
C ARG A 48 11.99 -23.62 -15.38
N HIS A 49 12.13 -24.87 -15.84
CA HIS A 49 12.05 -25.14 -17.26
C HIS A 49 10.72 -25.72 -17.75
N ASP A 50 9.72 -25.94 -16.86
CA ASP A 50 8.50 -26.63 -17.31
C ASP A 50 7.19 -25.83 -17.25
N MET A 51 7.16 -24.61 -16.67
CA MET A 51 5.93 -23.83 -16.54
C MET A 51 6.20 -22.32 -16.71
N ALA A 52 6.76 -21.91 -17.85
CA ALA A 52 6.82 -20.48 -18.14
C ALA A 52 5.44 -19.97 -18.60
N THR A 53 4.51 -19.83 -17.63
CA THR A 53 3.28 -19.08 -17.89
C THR A 53 3.67 -17.62 -18.11
N GLU A 54 3.50 -17.13 -19.33
CA GLU A 54 3.86 -15.79 -19.73
C GLU A 54 2.89 -14.79 -19.12
N VAL A 55 3.39 -13.94 -18.23
CA VAL A 55 2.58 -12.95 -17.50
C VAL A 55 2.26 -11.76 -18.41
N LYS A 56 1.04 -11.25 -18.33
CA LYS A 56 0.67 -9.99 -18.99
C LYS A 56 1.24 -8.81 -18.20
N LEU A 57 2.17 -8.07 -18.79
CA LEU A 57 2.79 -6.91 -18.14
C LEU A 57 1.74 -5.88 -17.71
N ASP A 58 0.68 -5.69 -18.50
CA ASP A 58 -0.38 -4.73 -18.20
C ASP A 58 -1.14 -5.09 -16.92
N ALA A 59 -1.31 -6.38 -16.59
CA ALA A 59 -1.94 -6.79 -15.33
C ALA A 59 -1.11 -6.38 -14.10
N ILE A 60 0.22 -6.43 -14.23
CA ILE A 60 1.11 -5.93 -13.17
C ILE A 60 1.01 -4.40 -13.07
N ILE A 61 1.00 -3.68 -14.21
CA ILE A 61 0.87 -2.22 -14.23
C ILE A 61 -0.44 -1.78 -13.59
N GLU A 62 -1.57 -2.42 -13.92
CA GLU A 62 -2.88 -2.16 -13.32
C GLU A 62 -2.85 -2.35 -11.79
N ALA A 63 -2.21 -3.41 -11.31
CA ALA A 63 -2.06 -3.64 -9.88
C ALA A 63 -1.20 -2.55 -9.21
N LEU A 64 -0.12 -2.09 -9.87
CA LEU A 64 0.70 -0.98 -9.35
C LEU A 64 -0.05 0.36 -9.34
N GLU A 65 -1.00 0.58 -10.25
CA GLU A 65 -1.84 1.78 -10.26
C GLU A 65 -2.82 1.82 -9.08
N MET A 66 -3.31 0.65 -8.66
CA MET A 66 -4.28 0.50 -7.58
C MET A 66 -3.66 0.48 -6.18
N THR A 67 -2.37 0.75 -6.05
CA THR A 67 -1.61 0.67 -4.79
C THR A 67 -1.94 1.85 -3.85
N ASP A 68 -3.14 1.88 -3.27
CA ASP A 68 -3.51 2.88 -2.25
C ASP A 68 -3.24 2.41 -0.80
N GLY A 69 -2.88 1.14 -0.64
CA GLY A 69 -2.58 0.49 0.63
C GLY A 69 -3.76 -0.17 1.31
N SER A 70 -4.90 -0.26 0.65
CA SER A 70 -6.05 -1.06 1.08
C SER A 70 -5.98 -2.48 0.52
N PHE A 71 -5.15 -2.69 -0.51
CA PHE A 71 -4.96 -3.96 -1.18
C PHE A 71 -3.47 -4.33 -1.24
N SER A 72 -3.20 -5.61 -1.14
CA SER A 72 -1.90 -6.22 -1.45
C SER A 72 -2.05 -7.07 -2.71
N SER A 73 -1.16 -6.90 -3.68
CA SER A 73 -1.22 -7.59 -4.95
C SER A 73 -0.14 -8.66 -5.06
N TYR A 74 -0.50 -9.81 -5.61
CA TYR A 74 0.37 -10.98 -5.75
C TYR A 74 0.26 -11.57 -7.15
N LEU A 75 1.39 -11.97 -7.70
CA LEU A 75 1.44 -12.78 -8.91
C LEU A 75 1.40 -14.26 -8.53
N ASP A 76 0.46 -15.00 -9.05
CA ASP A 76 0.48 -16.46 -9.06
C ASP A 76 1.37 -16.95 -10.22
N VAL A 77 2.54 -17.50 -9.90
CA VAL A 77 3.50 -17.95 -10.92
C VAL A 77 3.06 -19.20 -11.66
N GLU A 78 2.08 -19.95 -11.13
CA GLU A 78 1.54 -21.14 -11.80
C GLU A 78 0.54 -20.76 -12.90
N THR A 79 -0.28 -19.73 -12.66
CA THR A 79 -1.32 -19.32 -13.61
C THR A 79 -0.93 -18.08 -14.43
N GLY A 80 0.01 -17.28 -13.93
CA GLY A 80 0.38 -15.98 -14.52
C GLY A 80 -0.65 -14.88 -14.24
N GLU A 81 -1.59 -15.12 -13.33
CA GLU A 81 -2.62 -14.17 -12.95
C GLU A 81 -2.16 -13.29 -11.77
N VAL A 82 -2.59 -12.03 -11.79
CA VAL A 82 -2.37 -11.09 -10.70
C VAL A 82 -3.63 -11.02 -9.85
N HIS A 83 -3.49 -11.18 -8.55
CA HIS A 83 -4.57 -11.12 -7.58
C HIS A 83 -4.35 -9.97 -6.62
N SER A 84 -5.36 -9.13 -6.44
CA SER A 84 -5.38 -8.06 -5.43
C SER A 84 -6.33 -8.46 -4.30
N ILE A 85 -5.82 -8.51 -3.08
CA ILE A 85 -6.53 -8.98 -1.88
C ILE A 85 -6.56 -7.83 -0.89
N ALA A 86 -7.73 -7.53 -0.34
CA ALA A 86 -7.86 -6.48 0.66
C ALA A 86 -7.28 -6.92 2.01
N GLU A 87 -6.87 -5.94 2.83
CA GLU A 87 -6.33 -6.21 4.17
C GLU A 87 -7.36 -6.94 5.05
N GLU A 88 -8.65 -6.66 4.85
CA GLU A 88 -9.76 -7.31 5.58
C GLU A 88 -9.84 -8.82 5.32
N GLU A 89 -9.61 -9.27 4.08
CA GLU A 89 -9.60 -10.70 3.74
C GLU A 89 -8.39 -11.42 4.36
N PHE A 90 -7.26 -10.75 4.48
CA PHE A 90 -6.11 -11.29 5.20
C PHE A 90 -6.36 -11.40 6.70
N ASP A 91 -6.99 -10.39 7.32
CA ASP A 91 -7.38 -10.44 8.72
C ASP A 91 -8.34 -11.61 9.00
N LEU A 92 -9.33 -11.82 8.13
CA LEU A 92 -10.26 -12.96 8.21
C LEU A 92 -9.56 -14.30 7.98
N ALA A 93 -8.57 -14.33 7.10
CA ALA A 93 -7.81 -15.56 6.83
C ALA A 93 -6.91 -15.97 8.01
N GLU A 94 -6.38 -15.00 8.78
CA GLU A 94 -5.54 -15.21 9.96
C GLU A 94 -6.34 -15.58 11.21
N ASP A 95 -7.62 -15.19 11.29
CA ASP A 95 -8.45 -15.47 12.46
C ASP A 95 -8.89 -16.96 12.51
N PRO A 96 -8.42 -17.73 13.51
CA PRO A 96 -8.81 -19.15 13.67
C PRO A 96 -10.31 -19.34 13.94
N GLN A 97 -11.02 -18.27 14.34
CA GLN A 97 -12.46 -18.33 14.61
C GLN A 97 -13.30 -18.08 13.36
N THR A 98 -12.69 -17.65 12.27
CA THR A 98 -13.38 -17.42 11.00
C THR A 98 -13.83 -18.75 10.39
N ILE A 99 -15.14 -18.97 10.35
CA ILE A 99 -15.78 -20.09 9.66
C ILE A 99 -16.05 -19.62 8.22
N ILE A 100 -15.26 -20.13 7.27
CA ILE A 100 -15.35 -19.70 5.86
C ILE A 100 -16.75 -19.94 5.28
N GLU A 101 -17.40 -21.02 5.69
CA GLU A 101 -18.73 -21.42 5.22
C GLU A 101 -19.82 -20.40 5.58
N ASP A 102 -19.61 -19.64 6.65
CA ASP A 102 -20.56 -18.61 7.12
C ASP A 102 -20.39 -17.26 6.38
N LEU A 103 -19.30 -17.12 5.61
CA LEU A 103 -19.05 -15.91 4.83
C LEU A 103 -19.92 -15.87 3.55
N PRO A 104 -20.24 -14.64 3.06
CA PRO A 104 -20.85 -14.48 1.74
C PRO A 104 -19.99 -15.12 0.64
N ASP A 105 -20.60 -15.61 -0.44
CA ASP A 105 -19.89 -16.33 -1.50
C ASP A 105 -18.71 -15.53 -2.09
N TRP A 106 -18.90 -14.23 -2.32
CA TRP A 106 -17.86 -13.36 -2.86
C TRP A 106 -16.65 -13.21 -1.93
N GLN A 107 -16.88 -13.19 -0.61
CA GLN A 107 -15.82 -13.05 0.39
C GLN A 107 -15.14 -14.38 0.69
N ARG A 108 -15.91 -15.47 0.58
CA ARG A 108 -15.41 -16.85 0.80
C ARG A 108 -14.23 -17.18 -0.11
N GLU A 109 -14.34 -16.86 -1.39
CA GLU A 109 -13.28 -17.12 -2.36
C GLU A 109 -12.05 -16.21 -2.12
N ALA A 110 -12.27 -14.94 -1.76
CA ALA A 110 -11.20 -14.02 -1.43
C ALA A 110 -10.41 -14.46 -0.16
N VAL A 111 -11.11 -14.91 0.89
CA VAL A 111 -10.46 -15.42 2.11
C VAL A 111 -9.72 -16.74 1.87
N LYS A 112 -10.25 -17.65 1.03
CA LYS A 112 -9.53 -18.85 0.62
C LYS A 112 -8.24 -18.52 -0.14
N LEU A 113 -8.32 -17.55 -1.05
CA LEU A 113 -7.15 -17.07 -1.78
C LEU A 113 -6.13 -16.45 -0.83
N ALA A 114 -6.57 -15.59 0.11
CA ALA A 114 -5.70 -15.00 1.12
C ALA A 114 -4.95 -16.07 1.94
N ARG A 115 -5.64 -17.14 2.38
CA ARG A 115 -4.99 -18.29 3.06
C ARG A 115 -3.95 -18.97 2.17
N SER A 116 -4.29 -19.22 0.90
CA SER A 116 -3.36 -19.84 -0.06
C SER A 116 -2.13 -18.97 -0.28
N VAL A 117 -2.30 -17.65 -0.34
CA VAL A 117 -1.19 -16.69 -0.46
C VAL A 117 -0.30 -16.76 0.78
N GLN A 118 -0.88 -16.74 1.99
CA GLN A 118 -0.10 -16.81 3.25
C GLN A 118 0.71 -18.11 3.36
N GLU A 119 0.14 -19.23 2.95
CA GLU A 119 0.80 -20.54 3.00
C GLU A 119 1.92 -20.70 1.97
N GLN A 120 1.79 -20.05 0.80
CA GLN A 120 2.66 -20.25 -0.36
C GLN A 120 3.38 -18.96 -0.80
N GLU A 121 3.40 -17.94 0.04
CA GLU A 121 4.12 -16.70 -0.25
C GLU A 121 5.60 -16.94 -0.50
N GLY A 122 6.12 -16.27 -1.51
CA GLY A 122 7.51 -16.43 -1.97
C GLY A 122 7.81 -17.77 -2.65
N LYS A 123 6.81 -18.64 -2.87
CA LYS A 123 6.89 -19.85 -3.70
C LYS A 123 6.01 -19.72 -4.92
N ARG A 124 4.71 -19.94 -4.75
CA ARG A 124 3.70 -19.79 -5.79
C ARG A 124 3.26 -18.34 -5.95
N PHE A 125 3.07 -17.63 -4.83
CA PHE A 125 2.63 -16.23 -4.86
C PHE A 125 3.79 -15.30 -4.58
N LEU A 126 4.06 -14.41 -5.54
CA LEU A 126 5.08 -13.36 -5.41
C LEU A 126 4.39 -12.02 -5.17
N ALA A 127 4.74 -11.36 -4.07
CA ALA A 127 4.22 -10.03 -3.77
C ALA A 127 4.69 -9.02 -4.80
N LEU A 128 3.77 -8.22 -5.35
CA LEU A 128 4.10 -7.08 -6.19
C LEU A 128 4.59 -5.89 -5.32
N PRO A 129 5.26 -4.91 -5.95
CA PRO A 129 5.64 -3.67 -5.26
C PRO A 129 4.44 -2.98 -4.64
N ASP A 130 4.58 -2.57 -3.40
CA ASP A 130 3.54 -1.86 -2.65
C ASP A 130 3.63 -0.33 -2.84
N LYS A 131 2.73 0.43 -2.19
CA LYS A 131 2.72 1.90 -2.25
C LYS A 131 4.01 2.56 -1.74
N PHE A 132 4.79 1.87 -0.89
CA PHE A 132 6.07 2.37 -0.40
C PHE A 132 7.18 2.13 -1.41
N ASP A 133 7.05 1.09 -2.22
CA ASP A 133 7.97 0.78 -3.32
C ASP A 133 7.68 1.69 -4.53
N VAL A 134 6.40 1.92 -4.87
CA VAL A 134 5.99 2.78 -5.99
C VAL A 134 6.39 4.25 -5.81
N HIS A 135 6.53 4.74 -4.58
CA HIS A 135 6.96 6.11 -4.29
C HIS A 135 6.34 7.19 -5.18
N GLU A 136 5.00 7.28 -5.23
CA GLU A 136 4.27 8.21 -6.12
C GLU A 136 4.80 9.65 -6.04
N TRP A 137 5.23 10.09 -4.86
CA TRP A 137 5.86 11.40 -4.70
C TRP A 137 7.13 11.55 -5.56
N ALA A 138 7.96 10.51 -5.67
CA ALA A 138 9.16 10.55 -6.51
C ALA A 138 8.82 10.63 -8.00
N ILE A 139 7.73 9.98 -8.42
CA ILE A 139 7.21 10.08 -9.79
C ILE A 139 6.74 11.51 -10.07
N MET A 140 6.00 12.15 -9.14
CA MET A 140 5.60 13.55 -9.22
C MET A 140 6.79 14.50 -9.35
N ALA A 141 7.85 14.25 -8.55
CA ALA A 141 9.07 15.06 -8.61
C ALA A 141 9.76 14.93 -9.98
N ARG A 142 9.92 13.70 -10.51
CA ARG A 142 10.49 13.48 -11.84
C ARG A 142 9.66 14.10 -12.94
N PHE A 143 8.33 13.99 -12.88
CA PHE A 143 7.44 14.65 -13.84
C PHE A 143 7.68 16.18 -13.86
N SER A 144 7.79 16.80 -12.68
CA SER A 144 8.02 18.23 -12.57
C SER A 144 9.29 18.67 -13.31
N GLU A 145 10.33 17.84 -13.33
CA GLU A 145 11.59 18.12 -14.02
C GLU A 145 11.47 18.04 -15.56
N THR A 146 10.47 17.32 -16.08
CA THR A 146 10.24 17.21 -17.52
C THR A 146 9.60 18.44 -18.14
N LEU A 147 9.01 19.32 -17.31
CA LEU A 147 8.31 20.51 -17.77
C LEU A 147 9.30 21.52 -18.37
N LYS A 148 9.04 21.96 -19.61
CA LYS A 148 9.92 22.89 -20.34
C LYS A 148 9.82 24.30 -19.80
N ASP A 149 8.60 24.72 -19.44
CA ASP A 149 8.35 26.05 -18.89
C ASP A 149 8.91 26.18 -17.47
N ALA A 150 9.71 27.21 -17.24
CA ALA A 150 10.40 27.43 -15.97
C ALA A 150 9.43 27.81 -14.84
N GLN A 151 8.36 28.56 -15.15
CA GLN A 151 7.36 28.95 -14.16
C GLN A 151 6.57 27.72 -13.72
N MET A 152 6.02 26.93 -14.67
CA MET A 152 5.33 25.69 -14.36
C MET A 152 6.20 24.75 -13.51
N ARG A 153 7.46 24.57 -13.89
CA ARG A 153 8.41 23.72 -13.15
C ARG A 153 8.59 24.20 -11.71
N ASN A 154 8.71 25.50 -11.49
CA ASN A 154 8.86 26.05 -10.15
C ASN A 154 7.59 25.88 -9.32
N ASP A 155 6.41 26.06 -9.92
CA ASP A 155 5.12 25.90 -9.24
C ASP A 155 4.92 24.44 -8.80
N PHE A 156 5.21 23.48 -9.68
CA PHE A 156 5.17 22.05 -9.36
C PHE A 156 6.19 21.67 -8.28
N ARG A 157 7.44 22.12 -8.38
CA ARG A 157 8.48 21.90 -7.35
C ARG A 157 8.09 22.47 -5.99
N GLY A 158 7.44 23.64 -5.99
CA GLY A 158 6.90 24.24 -4.78
C GLY A 158 5.73 23.45 -4.22
N GLY A 159 4.83 23.02 -5.10
CA GLY A 159 3.59 22.33 -4.77
C GLY A 159 3.77 20.94 -4.17
N ILE A 160 4.85 20.23 -4.52
CA ILE A 160 5.11 18.87 -4.00
C ILE A 160 5.82 18.87 -2.63
N ARG A 161 6.04 20.04 -2.02
CA ARG A 161 6.70 20.13 -0.71
C ARG A 161 5.67 20.20 0.43
N GLY A 162 5.85 19.31 1.42
CA GLY A 162 5.11 19.34 2.67
C GLY A 162 3.70 18.74 2.61
N ALA A 163 2.89 19.06 3.62
CA ALA A 163 1.54 18.56 3.74
C ALA A 163 0.62 19.05 2.61
N GLY A 164 -0.16 18.15 2.03
CA GLY A 164 -1.07 18.48 0.93
C GLY A 164 -0.43 18.49 -0.46
N ALA A 165 0.81 18.01 -0.61
CA ALA A 165 1.54 17.91 -1.88
C ALA A 165 0.72 17.28 -3.00
N PHE A 166 0.07 16.13 -2.75
CA PHE A 166 -0.77 15.45 -3.74
C PHE A 166 -1.96 16.28 -4.20
N ARG A 167 -2.62 16.99 -3.28
CA ARG A 167 -3.76 17.84 -3.63
C ARG A 167 -3.33 19.03 -4.47
N LEU A 168 -2.23 19.67 -4.09
CA LEU A 168 -1.70 20.83 -4.83
C LEU A 168 -1.17 20.41 -6.20
N PHE A 169 -0.49 19.28 -6.29
CA PHE A 169 -0.06 18.72 -7.56
C PHE A 169 -1.23 18.48 -8.53
N LYS A 170 -2.33 17.84 -8.05
CA LYS A 170 -3.54 17.63 -8.84
C LYS A 170 -4.20 18.95 -9.27
N HIS A 171 -4.18 19.97 -8.40
CA HIS A 171 -4.66 21.30 -8.72
C HIS A 171 -3.84 21.92 -9.87
N LEU A 172 -2.51 21.88 -9.79
CA LEU A 172 -1.62 22.38 -10.84
C LEU A 172 -1.79 21.62 -12.17
N LEU A 173 -1.99 20.31 -12.13
CA LEU A 173 -2.31 19.54 -13.34
C LEU A 173 -3.57 20.05 -14.03
N THR A 174 -4.58 20.43 -13.26
CA THR A 174 -5.84 21.02 -13.79
C THR A 174 -5.61 22.42 -14.33
N GLU A 175 -4.92 23.27 -13.58
CA GLU A 175 -4.64 24.67 -13.95
C GLU A 175 -3.85 24.77 -15.25
N TYR A 176 -2.84 23.94 -15.40
CA TYR A 176 -1.97 23.93 -16.59
C TYR A 176 -2.42 22.94 -17.68
N ASN A 177 -3.56 22.26 -17.51
CA ASN A 177 -4.11 21.26 -18.45
C ASN A 177 -3.10 20.16 -18.79
N LEU A 178 -2.44 19.59 -17.76
CA LEU A 178 -1.36 18.60 -17.91
C LEU A 178 -1.77 17.18 -17.54
N TRP A 179 -3.05 16.87 -17.35
CA TRP A 179 -3.51 15.54 -16.94
C TRP A 179 -3.08 14.44 -17.92
N ASP A 180 -3.22 14.68 -19.23
CA ASP A 180 -2.82 13.68 -20.24
C ASP A 180 -1.31 13.46 -20.26
N ALA A 181 -0.53 14.52 -20.06
CA ALA A 181 0.93 14.44 -19.98
C ALA A 181 1.36 13.67 -18.72
N TRP A 182 0.73 13.95 -17.58
CA TRP A 182 0.96 13.24 -16.34
C TRP A 182 0.62 11.75 -16.45
N ASN A 183 -0.57 11.40 -16.97
CA ASN A 183 -1.00 10.02 -17.09
C ASN A 183 -0.04 9.22 -17.98
N ARG A 184 0.35 9.77 -19.12
CA ARG A 184 1.35 9.11 -20.00
C ARG A 184 2.69 8.95 -19.29
N PHE A 185 3.15 9.96 -18.55
CA PHE A 185 4.41 9.88 -17.81
C PHE A 185 4.33 8.82 -16.72
N LYS A 186 3.26 8.83 -15.91
CA LYS A 186 3.03 7.85 -14.84
C LYS A 186 3.00 6.41 -15.40
N GLN A 187 2.33 6.18 -16.51
CA GLN A 187 2.29 4.87 -17.20
C GLN A 187 3.69 4.39 -17.59
N VAL A 188 4.54 5.27 -18.13
CA VAL A 188 5.92 4.91 -18.48
C VAL A 188 6.73 4.52 -17.24
N GLU A 189 6.60 5.25 -16.13
CA GLU A 189 7.28 4.97 -14.88
C GLU A 189 6.83 3.64 -14.26
N LEU A 190 5.51 3.39 -14.22
CA LEU A 190 4.96 2.13 -13.69
C LEU A 190 5.34 0.94 -14.59
N ARG A 191 5.34 1.13 -15.92
CA ARG A 191 5.77 0.10 -16.85
C ARG A 191 7.24 -0.28 -16.63
N GLN A 192 8.12 0.71 -16.45
CA GLN A 192 9.52 0.46 -16.17
C GLN A 192 9.69 -0.32 -14.86
N MET A 193 8.96 0.07 -13.81
CA MET A 193 8.96 -0.60 -12.51
C MET A 193 8.47 -2.06 -12.62
N ALA A 194 7.40 -2.30 -13.40
CA ALA A 194 6.89 -3.64 -13.64
C ALA A 194 7.92 -4.53 -14.36
N ILE A 195 8.63 -3.98 -15.36
CA ILE A 195 9.71 -4.69 -16.05
C ILE A 195 10.85 -5.03 -15.10
N GLU A 196 11.35 -4.06 -14.33
CA GLU A 196 12.42 -4.25 -13.36
C GLU A 196 12.05 -5.32 -12.33
N TRP A 197 10.81 -5.28 -11.81
CA TRP A 197 10.31 -6.29 -10.88
C TRP A 197 10.25 -7.69 -11.52
N CYS A 198 9.79 -7.82 -12.78
CA CYS A 198 9.79 -9.09 -13.50
C CYS A 198 11.21 -9.64 -13.68
N GLU A 199 12.16 -8.78 -14.07
CA GLU A 199 13.56 -9.15 -14.25
C GLU A 199 14.21 -9.60 -12.93
N GLU A 200 13.96 -8.87 -11.83
CA GLU A 200 14.48 -9.20 -10.50
C GLU A 200 13.95 -10.54 -9.97
N ASN A 201 12.74 -10.93 -10.38
CA ASN A 201 12.10 -12.17 -9.96
C ASN A 201 12.23 -13.28 -11.02
N ASP A 202 12.95 -13.04 -12.13
CA ASP A 202 13.13 -13.97 -13.27
C ASP A 202 11.77 -14.38 -13.89
N ILE A 203 10.80 -13.49 -13.98
CA ILE A 203 9.48 -13.71 -14.58
C ILE A 203 9.51 -13.38 -16.05
N THR A 204 9.04 -14.32 -16.88
CA THR A 204 8.83 -14.09 -18.31
C THR A 204 7.50 -13.37 -18.51
N PHE A 205 7.52 -12.25 -19.25
CA PHE A 205 6.33 -11.46 -19.50
C PHE A 205 6.16 -11.16 -21.00
N ARG A 206 4.90 -10.94 -21.41
CA ARG A 206 4.57 -10.42 -22.73
C ARG A 206 4.09 -8.97 -22.61
N GLN A 207 4.51 -8.17 -23.57
CA GLN A 207 3.94 -6.85 -23.81
C GLN A 207 2.69 -7.03 -24.67
N ALA A 208 1.56 -6.40 -24.26
CA ALA A 208 0.37 -6.39 -25.10
C ALA A 208 0.56 -5.46 -26.29
#